data_573b88efb66b1a03224699be8f28d123
#
_entry.id   573b88efb66b1a03224699be8f28d123
#
_cell.length_a   1.000
_cell.length_b   1.000
_cell.length_c   1.000
_cell.angle_alpha   90.00
_cell.angle_beta   90.00
_cell.angle_gamma   90.00
#
_symmetry.space_group_name_H-M   'P 1'
#
loop_
_entity.id
_entity.type
_entity.pdbx_description
1 polymer ?
#
loop_
_entity_poly.entity_id
_entity_poly.type
_entity_poly.pdbx_seq_one_letter_code
_entity_poly.pdbx_strand_id
1 'polypeptide(L)'
;AVILDPGCADPFYRRSVRVSLGHVMAVPTIHAASLPGDLAVLHDHGIATVALTPSAPQRLHEVDPAALPARAGGSIDSSQRPRVAIVVGAEGPGLTAPTITACTARAAIEMAAGVDSLNVATALAIALHQLQIGR
;
A
#
# COMPACT_ATOMS: atom_id res chain seq x y z
N ALA A 1 0.09 8.97 5.61
CA ALA A 1 1.41 8.54 6.10
C ALA A 1 2.06 7.56 5.13
N VAL A 2 3.37 7.44 5.17
CA VAL A 2 4.16 6.44 4.45
C VAL A 2 4.88 5.58 5.47
N ILE A 3 4.83 4.27 5.29
CA ILE A 3 5.59 3.30 6.10
C ILE A 3 6.65 2.69 5.20
N LEU A 4 7.89 2.76 5.63
CA LEU A 4 9.05 2.29 4.89
C LEU A 4 9.58 0.99 5.49
N ASP A 5 9.81 0.00 4.64
CA ASP A 5 10.56 -1.20 5.01
C ASP A 5 12.01 -0.85 5.37
N PRO A 6 12.68 -1.61 6.24
CA PRO A 6 14.10 -1.35 6.60
C PRO A 6 15.06 -1.27 5.42
N GLY A 7 14.73 -1.91 4.30
CA GLY A 7 15.53 -1.87 3.06
C GLY A 7 15.27 -0.66 2.17
N CYS A 8 14.30 0.21 2.52
CA CYS A 8 14.01 1.40 1.73
C CYS A 8 15.12 2.45 1.85
N ALA A 9 15.36 3.17 0.74
CA ALA A 9 16.24 4.34 0.76
C ALA A 9 15.63 5.48 1.60
N ASP A 10 16.49 6.37 2.10
CA ASP A 10 16.06 7.55 2.84
C ASP A 10 15.14 8.44 1.99
N PRO A 11 13.89 8.68 2.41
CA PRO A 11 12.94 9.51 1.66
C PRO A 11 13.34 10.98 1.63
N PHE A 12 14.19 11.44 2.55
CA PHE A 12 14.61 12.83 2.64
C PHE A 12 15.92 13.14 1.90
N TYR A 13 16.44 12.17 1.16
CA TYR A 13 17.64 12.45 0.41
C TYR A 13 17.35 13.43 -0.76
N ARG A 14 18.39 14.18 -1.17
CA ARG A 14 18.28 15.33 -2.08
C ARG A 14 17.40 15.11 -3.31
N ARG A 15 17.50 13.95 -3.96
CA ARG A 15 16.73 13.67 -5.19
C ARG A 15 15.23 13.50 -4.86
N SER A 16 14.89 12.79 -3.78
CA SER A 16 13.50 12.60 -3.36
C SER A 16 12.83 13.92 -3.00
N VAL A 17 13.52 14.77 -2.25
CA VAL A 17 13.02 16.12 -1.93
C VAL A 17 12.80 16.94 -3.19
N ARG A 18 13.73 16.88 -4.13
CA ARG A 18 13.64 17.65 -5.39
C ARG A 18 12.49 17.17 -6.27
N VAL A 19 12.35 15.86 -6.50
CA VAL A 19 11.31 15.32 -7.41
C VAL A 19 9.92 15.42 -6.82
N SER A 20 9.82 15.43 -5.50
CA SER A 20 8.54 15.66 -4.79
C SER A 20 8.20 17.14 -4.62
N LEU A 21 9.00 18.07 -5.15
CA LEU A 21 8.85 19.52 -4.92
C LEU A 21 8.79 19.88 -3.43
N GLY A 22 9.45 19.10 -2.57
CA GLY A 22 9.43 19.27 -1.12
C GLY A 22 8.23 18.63 -0.41
N HIS A 23 7.24 18.10 -1.13
CA HIS A 23 6.06 17.50 -0.50
C HIS A 23 6.38 16.31 0.40
N VAL A 24 7.49 15.59 0.16
CA VAL A 24 7.94 14.50 1.04
C VAL A 24 8.14 14.97 2.48
N MET A 25 8.50 16.23 2.70
CA MET A 25 8.70 16.80 4.03
C MET A 25 7.40 16.99 4.83
N ALA A 26 6.27 17.06 4.13
CA ALA A 26 4.95 17.24 4.74
C ALA A 26 4.21 15.92 5.01
N VAL A 27 4.72 14.80 4.49
CA VAL A 27 4.09 13.48 4.65
C VAL A 27 4.70 12.78 5.87
N PRO A 28 3.88 12.42 6.88
CA PRO A 28 4.36 11.62 7.99
C PRO A 28 4.98 10.31 7.51
N THR A 29 6.23 10.08 7.88
CA THR A 29 7.01 8.91 7.46
C THR A 29 7.47 8.11 8.67
N ILE A 30 7.31 6.80 8.64
CA ILE A 30 7.65 5.87 9.71
C ILE A 30 8.50 4.75 9.11
N HIS A 31 9.55 4.33 9.82
CA HIS A 31 10.32 3.15 9.47
C HIS A 31 9.78 1.94 10.23
N ALA A 32 9.40 0.90 9.50
CA ALA A 32 9.00 -0.39 10.05
C ALA A 32 10.25 -1.15 10.55
N ALA A 33 10.09 -1.99 11.55
CA ALA A 33 11.13 -2.91 11.98
C ALA A 33 11.20 -4.15 11.06
N SER A 34 10.01 -4.62 10.65
CA SER A 34 9.84 -5.72 9.69
C SER A 34 8.48 -5.58 9.02
N LEU A 35 8.43 -5.31 7.73
CA LEU A 35 7.15 -5.05 7.09
C LEU A 35 6.14 -6.20 7.23
N PRO A 36 6.47 -7.48 7.02
CA PRO A 36 5.50 -8.55 7.24
C PRO A 36 4.95 -8.58 8.68
N GLY A 37 5.80 -8.37 9.68
CA GLY A 37 5.41 -8.37 11.10
C GLY A 37 4.56 -7.16 11.48
N ASP A 38 4.97 -5.99 11.03
CA ASP A 38 4.32 -4.72 11.40
C ASP A 38 2.96 -4.51 10.69
N LEU A 39 2.65 -5.29 9.65
CA LEU A 39 1.32 -5.28 9.05
C LEU A 39 0.23 -5.72 10.04
N ALA A 40 0.55 -6.61 10.98
CA ALA A 40 -0.37 -7.02 12.02
C ALA A 40 -0.80 -5.84 12.90
N VAL A 41 0.11 -4.93 13.21
CA VAL A 41 -0.19 -3.72 13.98
C VAL A 41 -1.22 -2.84 13.25
N LEU A 42 -1.11 -2.72 11.92
CA LEU A 42 -2.10 -1.99 11.12
C LEU A 42 -3.48 -2.66 11.22
N HIS A 43 -3.51 -3.98 11.10
CA HIS A 43 -4.75 -4.75 11.17
C HIS A 43 -5.43 -4.62 12.55
N ASP A 44 -4.66 -4.66 13.65
CA ASP A 44 -5.16 -4.48 15.01
C ASP A 44 -5.75 -3.08 15.23
N HIS A 45 -5.30 -2.09 14.44
CA HIS A 45 -5.84 -0.74 14.43
C HIS A 45 -6.94 -0.50 13.38
N GLY A 46 -7.48 -1.57 12.79
CA GLY A 46 -8.56 -1.49 11.82
C GLY A 46 -8.15 -0.89 10.48
N ILE A 47 -6.88 -1.04 10.08
CA ILE A 47 -6.38 -0.63 8.78
C ILE A 47 -6.18 -1.89 7.93
N ALA A 48 -6.98 -2.06 6.88
CA ALA A 48 -6.79 -3.13 5.92
C ALA A 48 -5.57 -2.85 5.02
N THR A 49 -4.89 -3.91 4.59
CA THR A 49 -3.72 -3.76 3.71
C THR A 49 -3.96 -4.45 2.38
N VAL A 50 -3.66 -3.75 1.28
CA VAL A 50 -3.80 -4.27 -0.08
C VAL A 50 -2.43 -4.33 -0.74
N ALA A 51 -1.93 -5.54 -1.00
CA ALA A 51 -0.71 -5.75 -1.77
C ALA A 51 -0.99 -5.55 -3.26
N LEU A 52 -0.25 -4.64 -3.91
CA LEU A 52 -0.27 -4.53 -5.36
C LEU A 52 0.76 -5.48 -5.97
N THR A 53 0.29 -6.45 -6.72
CA THR A 53 1.14 -7.42 -7.43
C THR A 53 0.49 -7.85 -8.74
N PRO A 54 1.25 -7.97 -9.84
CA PRO A 54 0.70 -8.39 -11.13
C PRO A 54 0.07 -9.79 -11.09
N SER A 55 0.53 -10.65 -10.19
CA SER A 55 0.05 -12.03 -10.02
C SER A 55 -1.19 -12.17 -9.13
N ALA A 56 -1.80 -11.07 -8.68
CA ALA A 56 -3.00 -11.14 -7.87
C ALA A 56 -4.19 -11.67 -8.68
N PRO A 57 -5.04 -12.52 -8.08
CA PRO A 57 -6.21 -13.06 -8.76
C PRO A 57 -7.32 -12.02 -8.93
N GLN A 58 -7.40 -11.03 -8.05
CA GLN A 58 -8.40 -9.98 -8.04
C GLN A 58 -7.88 -8.74 -8.77
N ARG A 59 -8.73 -8.09 -9.55
CA ARG A 59 -8.40 -6.82 -10.18
C ARG A 59 -8.61 -5.66 -9.19
N LEU A 60 -7.80 -4.62 -9.33
CA LEU A 60 -7.86 -3.48 -8.40
C LEU A 60 -9.24 -2.80 -8.37
N HIS A 61 -9.91 -2.70 -9.51
CA HIS A 61 -11.24 -2.09 -9.61
C HIS A 61 -12.37 -2.93 -8.98
N GLU A 62 -12.11 -4.20 -8.68
CA GLU A 62 -13.03 -5.11 -7.99
C GLU A 62 -12.87 -5.06 -6.46
N VAL A 63 -11.85 -4.38 -5.98
CA VAL A 63 -11.61 -4.25 -4.53
C VAL A 63 -12.57 -3.22 -3.96
N ASP A 64 -13.48 -3.68 -3.12
CA ASP A 64 -14.30 -2.80 -2.30
C ASP A 64 -13.61 -2.55 -0.95
N PRO A 65 -13.13 -1.34 -0.69
CA PRO A 65 -12.49 -1.01 0.58
C PRO A 65 -13.37 -1.26 1.81
N ALA A 66 -14.69 -1.14 1.67
CA ALA A 66 -15.63 -1.35 2.76
C ALA A 66 -15.83 -2.83 3.12
N ALA A 67 -15.59 -3.72 2.15
CA ALA A 67 -15.68 -5.16 2.34
C ALA A 67 -14.37 -5.80 2.84
N LEU A 68 -13.26 -5.04 2.89
CA LEU A 68 -12.00 -5.58 3.36
C LEU A 68 -12.06 -5.89 4.86
N PRO A 69 -11.68 -7.11 5.28
CA PRO A 69 -11.69 -7.48 6.69
C PRO A 69 -10.63 -6.63 7.43
N ALA A 70 -11.09 -5.71 8.25
CA ALA A 70 -10.25 -5.08 9.25
C ALA A 70 -10.34 -5.94 10.52
N ARG A 71 -9.22 -6.51 10.96
CA ARG A 71 -9.13 -7.16 12.27
C ARG A 71 -9.18 -6.09 13.34
N ALA A 72 -10.37 -5.60 13.65
CA ALA A 72 -10.52 -4.77 14.82
C ALA A 72 -11.25 -5.57 15.88
N GLY A 73 -10.60 -5.82 16.99
CA GLY A 73 -11.26 -6.12 18.25
C GLY A 73 -12.04 -4.94 18.82
N GLY A 74 -12.15 -3.85 18.07
CA GLY A 74 -12.91 -2.67 18.37
C GLY A 74 -14.09 -2.53 17.40
N SER A 75 -15.25 -2.18 17.92
CA SER A 75 -16.40 -1.75 17.14
C SER A 75 -15.99 -0.65 16.17
N ILE A 76 -15.79 -0.99 14.89
CA ILE A 76 -15.61 0.03 13.87
C ILE A 76 -16.98 0.70 13.75
N ASP A 77 -17.02 1.95 14.14
CA ASP A 77 -18.18 2.79 13.87
C ASP A 77 -18.43 2.75 12.35
N SER A 78 -19.56 2.18 11.97
CA SER A 78 -19.96 2.04 10.57
C SER A 78 -20.07 3.38 9.83
N SER A 79 -20.02 4.50 10.57
CA SER A 79 -19.94 5.84 10.00
C SER A 79 -18.50 6.24 9.59
N GLN A 80 -17.48 5.51 10.03
CA GLN A 80 -16.09 5.80 9.66
C GLN A 80 -15.76 5.19 8.31
N ARG A 81 -15.08 5.98 7.48
CA ARG A 81 -14.55 5.49 6.20
C ARG A 81 -13.57 4.35 6.41
N PRO A 82 -13.58 3.32 5.55
CA PRO A 82 -12.61 2.25 5.62
C PRO A 82 -11.18 2.82 5.49
N ARG A 83 -10.31 2.41 6.40
CA ARG A 83 -8.90 2.77 6.36
C ARG A 83 -8.11 1.69 5.66
N VAL A 84 -7.45 2.06 4.58
CA VAL A 84 -6.68 1.12 3.75
C VAL A 84 -5.25 1.61 3.60
N ALA A 85 -4.29 0.72 3.73
CA ALA A 85 -2.90 0.92 3.36
C ALA A 85 -2.59 0.11 2.11
N ILE A 86 -2.00 0.77 1.11
CA ILE A 86 -1.52 0.10 -0.10
C ILE A 86 -0.07 -0.31 0.12
N VAL A 87 0.22 -1.57 -0.16
CA VAL A 87 1.56 -2.13 -0.03
C VAL A 87 2.13 -2.35 -1.43
N VAL A 88 3.26 -1.69 -1.69
CA VAL A 88 3.97 -1.75 -2.98
C VAL A 88 5.40 -2.23 -2.76
N GLY A 89 5.93 -2.96 -3.71
CA GLY A 89 7.29 -3.50 -3.65
C GLY A 89 8.32 -2.58 -4.29
N ALA A 90 9.58 -2.95 -4.11
CA ALA A 90 10.70 -2.33 -4.80
C ALA A 90 10.64 -2.59 -6.31
N GLU A 91 11.25 -1.72 -7.10
CA GLU A 91 11.43 -1.94 -8.53
C GLU A 91 12.31 -3.18 -8.77
N GLY A 92 11.89 -4.01 -9.69
CA GLY A 92 12.52 -5.29 -10.01
C GLY A 92 11.93 -6.45 -9.19
N PRO A 93 12.36 -6.71 -7.94
CA PRO A 93 11.90 -7.89 -7.19
C PRO A 93 10.45 -7.82 -6.72
N GLY A 94 9.85 -6.61 -6.64
CA GLY A 94 8.49 -6.43 -6.15
C GLY A 94 8.35 -6.70 -4.65
N LEU A 95 7.17 -7.17 -4.24
CA LEU A 95 6.87 -7.58 -2.87
C LEU A 95 7.35 -9.01 -2.59
N THR A 96 7.85 -9.24 -1.39
CA THR A 96 8.20 -10.60 -0.95
C THR A 96 6.95 -11.44 -0.70
N ALA A 97 7.04 -12.76 -0.90
CA ALA A 97 5.94 -13.66 -0.64
C ALA A 97 5.39 -13.58 0.80
N PRO A 98 6.21 -13.49 1.85
CA PRO A 98 5.74 -13.27 3.21
C PRO A 98 4.93 -11.97 3.36
N THR A 99 5.36 -10.87 2.73
CA THR A 99 4.64 -9.59 2.78
C THR A 99 3.28 -9.69 2.07
N ILE A 100 3.23 -10.32 0.90
CA ILE A 100 1.98 -10.54 0.16
C ILE A 100 1.00 -11.38 0.99
N THR A 101 1.49 -12.44 1.64
CA THR A 101 0.68 -13.33 2.45
C THR A 101 0.14 -12.64 3.71
N ALA A 102 0.92 -11.72 4.29
CA ALA A 102 0.53 -10.98 5.48
C ALA A 102 -0.51 -9.88 5.19
N CYS A 103 -0.67 -9.45 3.95
CA CYS A 103 -1.68 -8.45 3.59
C CYS A 103 -3.10 -9.02 3.66
N THR A 104 -4.06 -8.13 3.94
CA THR A 104 -5.50 -8.44 4.00
C THR A 104 -6.04 -8.89 2.64
N ALA A 105 -5.61 -8.22 1.59
CA ALA A 105 -5.98 -8.51 0.22
C ALA A 105 -4.78 -8.29 -0.73
N ARG A 106 -4.93 -8.78 -1.95
CA ARG A 106 -3.97 -8.58 -3.02
C ARG A 106 -4.72 -8.25 -4.31
N ALA A 107 -4.23 -7.25 -5.02
CA ALA A 107 -4.87 -6.76 -6.24
C ALA A 107 -3.87 -6.50 -7.35
N ALA A 108 -4.31 -6.71 -8.59
CA ALA A 108 -3.56 -6.42 -9.80
C ALA A 108 -4.17 -5.21 -10.53
N ILE A 109 -3.30 -4.34 -11.04
CA ILE A 109 -3.70 -3.35 -12.05
C ILE A 109 -3.67 -4.03 -13.40
N GLU A 110 -4.76 -3.93 -14.15
CA GLU A 110 -4.80 -4.47 -15.51
C GLU A 110 -3.83 -3.73 -16.42
N MET A 111 -3.06 -4.48 -17.15
CA MET A 111 -2.08 -3.98 -18.09
C MET A 111 -2.32 -4.58 -19.48
N ALA A 112 -1.89 -3.90 -20.52
CA ALA A 112 -1.92 -4.42 -21.87
C ALA A 112 -1.06 -5.69 -21.98
N ALA A 113 -1.40 -6.58 -22.93
CA ALA A 113 -0.63 -7.77 -23.17
C ALA A 113 0.84 -7.44 -23.47
N GLY A 114 1.76 -8.15 -22.82
CA GLY A 114 3.20 -7.92 -22.95
C GLY A 114 3.77 -6.82 -22.08
N VAL A 115 2.96 -6.19 -21.22
CA VAL A 115 3.43 -5.25 -20.18
C VAL A 115 3.44 -5.96 -18.84
N ASP A 116 4.62 -6.16 -18.26
CA ASP A 116 4.78 -6.96 -17.04
C ASP A 116 4.77 -6.13 -15.75
N SER A 117 5.00 -4.81 -15.85
CA SER A 117 5.07 -3.95 -14.68
C SER A 117 4.78 -2.49 -15.01
N LEU A 118 4.40 -1.72 -13.99
CA LEU A 118 4.29 -0.26 -14.00
C LEU A 118 5.33 0.33 -13.06
N ASN A 119 5.72 1.57 -13.33
CA ASN A 119 6.45 2.36 -12.35
C ASN A 119 5.67 2.39 -11.02
N VAL A 120 6.35 2.21 -9.89
CA VAL A 120 5.72 2.07 -8.58
C VAL A 120 4.89 3.29 -8.18
N ALA A 121 5.35 4.50 -8.52
CA ALA A 121 4.59 5.73 -8.22
C ALA A 121 3.31 5.82 -9.06
N THR A 122 3.37 5.37 -10.33
CA THR A 122 2.19 5.30 -11.20
C THR A 122 1.20 4.27 -10.67
N ALA A 123 1.65 3.09 -10.30
CA ALA A 123 0.80 2.06 -9.71
C ALA A 123 0.13 2.54 -8.43
N LEU A 124 0.88 3.22 -7.56
CA LEU A 124 0.36 3.78 -6.32
C LEU A 124 -0.68 4.89 -6.58
N ALA A 125 -0.43 5.77 -7.54
CA ALA A 125 -1.37 6.84 -7.90
C ALA A 125 -2.70 6.27 -8.42
N ILE A 126 -2.65 5.26 -9.27
CA ILE A 126 -3.84 4.55 -9.77
C ILE A 126 -4.60 3.92 -8.60
N ALA A 127 -3.90 3.25 -7.68
CA ALA A 127 -4.53 2.57 -6.57
C ALA A 127 -5.16 3.55 -5.57
N LEU A 128 -4.50 4.64 -5.24
CA LEU A 128 -5.05 5.70 -4.39
C LEU A 128 -6.31 6.33 -4.99
N HIS A 129 -6.29 6.57 -6.30
CA HIS A 129 -7.45 7.10 -7.01
C HIS A 129 -8.61 6.10 -7.03
N GLN A 130 -8.34 4.85 -7.40
CA GLN A 130 -9.36 3.80 -7.55
C GLN A 130 -10.04 3.46 -6.23
N LEU A 131 -9.28 3.33 -5.16
CA LEU A 131 -9.79 3.02 -3.83
C LEU A 131 -10.28 4.25 -3.07
N GLN A 132 -10.22 5.44 -3.67
CA GLN A 132 -10.64 6.72 -3.10
C GLN A 132 -10.04 7.01 -1.71
N ILE A 133 -8.80 6.59 -1.53
CA ILE A 133 -8.07 6.81 -0.29
C ILE A 133 -7.68 8.28 -0.19
N GLY A 134 -8.04 8.92 0.93
CA GLY A 134 -7.67 10.32 1.21
C GLY A 134 -8.72 11.37 0.84
N ARG A 135 -9.95 10.97 0.49
CA ARG A 135 -11.07 11.91 0.32
C ARG A 135 -11.86 12.10 1.60
#